data_622af62316b956a88945d82b9a4c5ec1
#
_entry.id   622af62316b956a88945d82b9a4c5ec1
#
_cell.length_a   1.000
_cell.length_b   1.000
_cell.length_c   1.000
_cell.angle_alpha   90.00
_cell.angle_beta   90.00
_cell.angle_gamma   90.00
#
_symmetry.space_group_name_H-M   'P 1'
#
loop_
_entity.id
_entity.type
_entity.pdbx_description
1 polymer ?
#
loop_
_entity_poly.entity_id
_entity_poly.type
_entity_poly.pdbx_seq_one_letter_code
_entity_poly.pdbx_strand_id
1 'polypeptide(L)'
;YFSPSDTLDIYHAYYLAKYGHRGQVRKELNSDGNPTRYFEHVRRVAISLIDVLQIVDKNMIIAALLHDSIEDTEDLTPELLEHIFGTEIVSMIKLLSKVPKEGYIERLNNCHDWRVLAIKACDRLDNLKSLMIPGTTIEFQKKQVKETKEKYFPLFDRLCKECPKHHKNNVVFIRDE
;
A
#
# COMPACT_ATOMS: atom_id res chain seq x y z
N TYR A 1 11.97 13.92 -12.40
CA TYR A 1 10.83 13.34 -13.11
C TYR A 1 11.27 12.06 -13.82
N PHE A 2 10.32 11.18 -14.16
CA PHE A 2 10.59 9.86 -14.74
C PHE A 2 11.02 9.94 -16.19
N SER A 3 11.87 9.00 -16.61
CA SER A 3 12.12 8.76 -18.03
C SER A 3 10.85 8.24 -18.74
N PRO A 4 10.76 8.30 -20.08
CA PRO A 4 9.67 7.67 -20.82
C PRO A 4 9.50 6.18 -20.50
N SER A 5 10.61 5.44 -20.32
CA SER A 5 10.59 4.04 -19.93
C SER A 5 10.01 3.84 -18.54
N ASP A 6 10.45 4.63 -17.54
CA ASP A 6 9.91 4.54 -16.17
C ASP A 6 8.42 4.86 -16.13
N THR A 7 8.00 5.83 -16.93
CA THR A 7 6.58 6.19 -17.06
C THR A 7 5.78 5.03 -17.63
N LEU A 8 6.30 4.32 -18.63
CA LEU A 8 5.65 3.15 -19.22
C LEU A 8 5.52 2.01 -18.19
N ASP A 9 6.55 1.74 -17.40
CA ASP A 9 6.51 0.73 -16.34
C ASP A 9 5.42 1.04 -15.30
N ILE A 10 5.30 2.32 -14.90
CA ILE A 10 4.25 2.77 -13.97
C ILE A 10 2.86 2.59 -14.60
N TYR A 11 2.68 2.92 -15.89
CA TYR A 11 1.43 2.67 -16.61
C TYR A 11 1.09 1.18 -16.68
N HIS A 12 2.06 0.31 -16.95
CA HIS A 12 1.84 -1.13 -16.92
C HIS A 12 1.34 -1.60 -15.55
N ALA A 13 2.00 -1.18 -14.46
CA ALA A 13 1.57 -1.51 -13.11
C ALA A 13 0.15 -1.02 -12.80
N TYR A 14 -0.17 0.22 -13.21
CA TYR A 14 -1.49 0.81 -13.06
C TYR A 14 -2.58 -0.02 -13.76
N TYR A 15 -2.35 -0.42 -15.01
CA TYR A 15 -3.34 -1.20 -15.76
C TYR A 15 -3.44 -2.64 -15.27
N LEU A 16 -2.33 -3.27 -14.86
CA LEU A 16 -2.34 -4.60 -14.26
C LEU A 16 -3.11 -4.59 -12.92
N ALA A 17 -2.86 -3.63 -12.05
CA ALA A 17 -3.61 -3.48 -10.81
C ALA A 17 -5.11 -3.28 -11.08
N LYS A 18 -5.45 -2.40 -12.03
CA LYS A 18 -6.85 -2.13 -12.43
C LYS A 18 -7.53 -3.36 -13.01
N TYR A 19 -6.82 -4.16 -13.80
CA TYR A 19 -7.33 -5.41 -14.37
C TYR A 19 -7.47 -6.49 -13.30
N GLY A 20 -6.44 -6.72 -12.48
CA GLY A 20 -6.44 -7.75 -11.44
C GLY A 20 -7.57 -7.55 -10.41
N HIS A 21 -7.81 -6.30 -10.01
CA HIS A 21 -8.89 -5.95 -9.07
C HIS A 21 -10.24 -5.66 -9.74
N ARG A 22 -10.45 -6.07 -11.03
CA ARG A 22 -11.74 -5.89 -11.70
C ARG A 22 -12.87 -6.61 -10.95
N GLY A 23 -13.99 -5.94 -10.79
CA GLY A 23 -15.16 -6.49 -10.08
C GLY A 23 -15.04 -6.51 -8.56
N GLN A 24 -13.89 -6.23 -7.99
CA GLN A 24 -13.71 -6.12 -6.54
C GLN A 24 -14.15 -4.73 -6.04
N VAL A 25 -14.83 -4.73 -4.89
CA VAL A 25 -15.32 -3.50 -4.25
C VAL A 25 -14.92 -3.45 -2.78
N ARG A 26 -14.82 -2.26 -2.25
CA ARG A 26 -14.58 -1.97 -0.83
C ARG A 26 -15.91 -1.74 -0.10
N LYS A 27 -15.85 -1.71 1.23
CA LYS A 27 -17.03 -1.41 2.07
C LYS A 27 -17.42 0.06 2.05
N GLU A 28 -16.47 0.96 1.78
CA GLU A 28 -16.71 2.39 1.66
C GLU A 28 -17.61 2.72 0.46
N LEU A 29 -18.51 3.69 0.63
CA LEU A 29 -19.41 4.13 -0.42
C LEU A 29 -18.88 5.41 -1.09
N ASN A 30 -19.09 5.53 -2.39
CA ASN A 30 -18.82 6.77 -3.14
C ASN A 30 -19.94 7.80 -2.93
N SER A 31 -19.85 8.98 -3.56
CA SER A 31 -20.84 10.06 -3.50
C SER A 31 -22.25 9.63 -3.94
N ASP A 32 -22.34 8.61 -4.79
CA ASP A 32 -23.61 8.10 -5.33
C ASP A 32 -24.20 6.96 -4.48
N GLY A 33 -23.57 6.65 -3.34
CA GLY A 33 -23.98 5.59 -2.44
C GLY A 33 -23.62 4.16 -2.91
N ASN A 34 -22.79 4.03 -3.94
CA ASN A 34 -22.32 2.74 -4.44
C ASN A 34 -20.98 2.34 -3.82
N PRO A 35 -20.72 1.02 -3.63
CA PRO A 35 -19.42 0.55 -3.17
C PRO A 35 -18.28 1.05 -4.07
N THR A 36 -17.20 1.53 -3.45
CA THR A 36 -16.03 2.02 -4.16
C THR A 36 -15.25 0.83 -4.77
N ARG A 37 -14.75 0.96 -5.99
CA ARG A 37 -13.90 -0.07 -6.61
C ARG A 37 -12.63 -0.26 -5.81
N TYR A 38 -12.18 -1.51 -5.64
CA TYR A 38 -10.95 -1.82 -4.89
C TYR A 38 -9.73 -1.12 -5.47
N PHE A 39 -9.63 -1.04 -6.80
CA PHE A 39 -8.55 -0.34 -7.49
C PHE A 39 -8.33 1.10 -7.03
N GLU A 40 -9.37 1.81 -6.58
CA GLU A 40 -9.20 3.18 -6.06
C GLU A 40 -8.33 3.23 -4.80
N HIS A 41 -8.36 2.17 -3.98
CA HIS A 41 -7.48 2.02 -2.82
C HIS A 41 -6.00 1.96 -3.24
N VAL A 42 -5.62 0.99 -4.07
CA VAL A 42 -4.20 0.84 -4.46
C VAL A 42 -3.68 2.08 -5.19
N ARG A 43 -4.55 2.75 -5.96
CA ARG A 43 -4.23 4.04 -6.58
C ARG A 43 -4.00 5.15 -5.55
N ARG A 44 -4.85 5.28 -4.52
CA ARG A 44 -4.68 6.28 -3.45
C ARG A 44 -3.41 6.01 -2.63
N VAL A 45 -3.07 4.75 -2.38
CA VAL A 45 -1.81 4.38 -1.70
C VAL A 45 -0.60 4.87 -2.50
N ALA A 46 -0.57 4.62 -3.82
CA ALA A 46 0.50 5.11 -4.68
C ALA A 46 0.55 6.66 -4.75
N ILE A 47 -0.60 7.33 -4.80
CA ILE A 47 -0.68 8.81 -4.75
C ILE A 47 -0.16 9.33 -3.39
N SER A 48 -0.47 8.66 -2.29
CA SER A 48 0.00 9.06 -0.95
C SER A 48 1.52 9.02 -0.79
N LEU A 49 2.22 8.11 -1.49
CA LEU A 49 3.68 8.15 -1.54
C LEU A 49 4.19 9.46 -2.13
N ILE A 50 3.55 9.95 -3.21
CA ILE A 50 3.97 11.15 -3.93
C ILE A 50 3.53 12.41 -3.17
N ASP A 51 2.25 12.51 -2.81
CA ASP A 51 1.66 13.75 -2.30
C ASP A 51 1.92 13.96 -0.80
N VAL A 52 1.91 12.89 0.00
CA VAL A 52 2.08 12.97 1.45
C VAL A 52 3.54 12.76 1.84
N LEU A 53 4.17 11.67 1.39
CA LEU A 53 5.55 11.36 1.74
C LEU A 53 6.57 12.08 0.87
N GLN A 54 6.17 12.70 -0.24
CA GLN A 54 7.03 13.36 -1.23
C GLN A 54 8.12 12.40 -1.76
N ILE A 55 7.73 11.14 -1.97
CA ILE A 55 8.60 10.09 -2.49
C ILE A 55 8.25 9.88 -3.97
N VAL A 56 9.20 10.20 -4.84
CA VAL A 56 9.09 10.04 -6.30
C VAL A 56 10.08 8.95 -6.73
N ASP A 57 9.77 7.71 -6.38
CA ASP A 57 10.56 6.51 -6.71
C ASP A 57 9.70 5.55 -7.53
N LYS A 58 10.18 5.17 -8.73
CA LYS A 58 9.46 4.30 -9.66
C LYS A 58 9.12 2.96 -9.02
N ASN A 59 10.11 2.32 -8.38
CA ASN A 59 9.95 0.97 -7.84
C ASN A 59 8.94 0.96 -6.68
N MET A 60 8.96 2.00 -5.84
CA MET A 60 8.00 2.16 -4.75
C MET A 60 6.59 2.43 -5.27
N ILE A 61 6.43 3.25 -6.31
CA ILE A 61 5.12 3.55 -6.92
C ILE A 61 4.52 2.27 -7.55
N ILE A 62 5.32 1.49 -8.28
CA ILE A 62 4.90 0.22 -8.86
C ILE A 62 4.51 -0.77 -7.74
N ALA A 63 5.36 -0.91 -6.71
CA ALA A 63 5.06 -1.78 -5.58
C ALA A 63 3.79 -1.36 -4.83
N ALA A 64 3.54 -0.04 -4.68
CA ALA A 64 2.32 0.47 -4.06
C ALA A 64 1.06 0.19 -4.89
N LEU A 65 1.13 0.31 -6.22
CA LEU A 65 0.02 -0.05 -7.12
C LEU A 65 -0.32 -1.54 -7.07
N LEU A 66 0.67 -2.40 -6.84
CA LEU A 66 0.54 -3.85 -6.90
C LEU A 66 0.58 -4.54 -5.53
N HIS A 67 0.59 -3.80 -4.41
CA HIS A 67 0.86 -4.35 -3.08
C HIS A 67 -0.11 -5.44 -2.62
N ASP A 68 -1.38 -5.36 -3.03
CA ASP A 68 -2.42 -6.35 -2.72
C ASP A 68 -2.62 -7.39 -3.83
N SER A 69 -1.89 -7.27 -4.97
CA SER A 69 -2.15 -8.12 -6.14
C SER A 69 -1.91 -9.60 -5.86
N ILE A 70 -0.85 -9.97 -5.16
CA ILE A 70 -0.54 -11.37 -4.82
C ILE A 70 -1.58 -11.96 -3.85
N GLU A 71 -2.15 -11.14 -2.96
CA GLU A 71 -3.13 -11.56 -1.97
C GLU A 71 -4.53 -11.70 -2.57
N ASP A 72 -4.94 -10.76 -3.41
CA ASP A 72 -6.33 -10.52 -3.76
C ASP A 72 -6.65 -10.81 -5.24
N THR A 73 -5.69 -11.27 -6.05
CA THR A 73 -5.93 -11.59 -7.47
C THR A 73 -5.40 -12.97 -7.85
N GLU A 74 -6.08 -13.65 -8.77
CA GLU A 74 -5.67 -14.97 -9.26
C GLU A 74 -4.65 -14.87 -10.41
N ASP A 75 -4.76 -13.81 -11.22
CA ASP A 75 -4.00 -13.67 -12.46
C ASP A 75 -2.59 -13.07 -12.25
N LEU A 76 -2.37 -12.31 -11.15
CA LEU A 76 -1.12 -11.57 -10.90
C LEU A 76 -0.22 -12.35 -9.93
N THR A 77 0.37 -13.44 -10.45
CA THR A 77 1.27 -14.28 -9.64
C THR A 77 2.63 -13.60 -9.40
N PRO A 78 3.34 -13.98 -8.33
CA PRO A 78 4.70 -13.48 -8.09
C PRO A 78 5.64 -13.68 -9.27
N GLU A 79 5.55 -14.83 -9.96
CA GLU A 79 6.40 -15.19 -11.10
C GLU A 79 6.14 -14.27 -12.30
N LEU A 80 4.86 -13.99 -12.61
CA LEU A 80 4.49 -13.06 -13.67
C LEU A 80 4.98 -11.64 -13.36
N LEU A 81 4.73 -11.17 -12.13
CA LEU A 81 5.17 -9.83 -11.71
C LEU A 81 6.69 -9.69 -11.73
N GLU A 82 7.43 -10.77 -11.35
CA GLU A 82 8.89 -10.78 -11.38
C GLU A 82 9.45 -10.75 -12.80
N HIS A 83 8.79 -11.44 -13.73
CA HIS A 83 9.14 -11.38 -15.14
C HIS A 83 8.98 -9.97 -15.74
N ILE A 84 7.94 -9.24 -15.32
CA ILE A 84 7.62 -7.92 -15.88
C ILE A 84 8.43 -6.80 -15.19
N PHE A 85 8.52 -6.81 -13.85
CA PHE A 85 9.04 -5.69 -13.06
C PHE A 85 10.36 -5.98 -12.34
N GLY A 86 10.84 -7.23 -12.38
CA GLY A 86 12.08 -7.65 -11.72
C GLY A 86 11.93 -7.97 -10.23
N THR A 87 12.95 -8.64 -9.72
CA THR A 87 13.00 -9.22 -8.37
C THR A 87 12.87 -8.17 -7.27
N GLU A 88 13.45 -6.97 -7.45
CA GLU A 88 13.45 -5.92 -6.43
C GLU A 88 12.03 -5.47 -6.09
N ILE A 89 11.21 -5.14 -7.10
CA ILE A 89 9.83 -4.69 -6.93
C ILE A 89 8.98 -5.82 -6.32
N VAL A 90 9.12 -7.05 -6.84
CA VAL A 90 8.32 -8.18 -6.35
C VAL A 90 8.71 -8.57 -4.92
N SER A 91 9.96 -8.39 -4.52
CA SER A 91 10.36 -8.59 -3.13
C SER A 91 9.62 -7.65 -2.17
N MET A 92 9.43 -6.37 -2.55
CA MET A 92 8.61 -5.44 -1.78
C MET A 92 7.14 -5.88 -1.74
N ILE A 93 6.56 -6.29 -2.87
CA ILE A 93 5.15 -6.74 -2.95
C ILE A 93 4.94 -8.00 -2.09
N LYS A 94 5.86 -8.98 -2.14
CA LYS A 94 5.81 -10.19 -1.30
C LYS A 94 5.83 -9.87 0.19
N LEU A 95 6.63 -8.88 0.63
CA LEU A 95 6.67 -8.44 2.03
C LEU A 95 5.40 -7.71 2.46
N LEU A 96 4.76 -6.98 1.54
CA LEU A 96 3.49 -6.29 1.78
C LEU A 96 2.29 -7.24 1.81
N SER A 97 2.36 -8.36 1.09
CA SER A 97 1.31 -9.38 1.02
C SER A 97 1.16 -10.14 2.35
N LYS A 98 -0.09 -10.38 2.76
CA LYS A 98 -0.44 -11.21 3.93
C LYS A 98 -0.47 -12.71 3.61
N VAL A 99 0.14 -13.13 2.53
CA VAL A 99 0.25 -14.56 2.17
C VAL A 99 1.67 -15.06 2.42
N PRO A 100 1.87 -16.07 3.30
CA PRO A 100 0.89 -16.63 4.24
C PRO A 100 0.52 -15.61 5.34
N LYS A 101 -0.71 -15.71 5.87
CA LYS A 101 -1.20 -14.79 6.90
C LYS A 101 -0.45 -14.94 8.23
N GLU A 102 -0.05 -16.16 8.53
CA GLU A 102 0.76 -16.49 9.69
C GLU A 102 2.11 -15.78 9.64
N GLY A 103 2.51 -15.17 10.75
CA GLY A 103 3.79 -14.47 10.85
C GLY A 103 3.89 -13.18 10.04
N TYR A 104 2.79 -12.66 9.46
CA TYR A 104 2.83 -11.44 8.62
C TYR A 104 3.43 -10.23 9.35
N ILE A 105 2.98 -9.94 10.56
CA ILE A 105 3.51 -8.81 11.35
C ILE A 105 4.97 -9.06 11.72
N GLU A 106 5.35 -10.30 12.00
CA GLU A 106 6.74 -10.66 12.28
C GLU A 106 7.64 -10.45 11.05
N ARG A 107 7.17 -10.84 9.83
CA ARG A 107 7.90 -10.54 8.59
C ARG A 107 8.12 -9.04 8.39
N LEU A 108 7.11 -8.20 8.66
CA LEU A 108 7.25 -6.74 8.60
C LEU A 108 8.20 -6.21 9.68
N ASN A 109 8.16 -6.77 10.90
CA ASN A 109 9.08 -6.40 11.98
C ASN A 109 10.54 -6.75 11.64
N ASN A 110 10.77 -7.81 10.90
CA ASN A 110 12.11 -8.25 10.47
C ASN A 110 12.53 -7.65 9.11
N CYS A 111 11.65 -6.86 8.48
CA CYS A 111 11.98 -6.19 7.23
C CYS A 111 12.89 -4.99 7.48
N HIS A 112 14.06 -4.95 6.83
CA HIS A 112 15.01 -3.84 6.90
C HIS A 112 14.89 -2.86 5.72
N ASP A 113 13.93 -3.06 4.83
CA ASP A 113 13.65 -2.13 3.73
C ASP A 113 12.61 -1.09 4.17
N TRP A 114 13.07 0.12 4.47
CA TRP A 114 12.21 1.24 4.86
C TRP A 114 11.14 1.57 3.81
N ARG A 115 11.37 1.23 2.54
CA ARG A 115 10.42 1.47 1.43
C ARG A 115 9.15 0.64 1.63
N VAL A 116 9.29 -0.60 2.06
CA VAL A 116 8.14 -1.48 2.41
C VAL A 116 7.32 -0.87 3.53
N LEU A 117 7.99 -0.36 4.57
CA LEU A 117 7.31 0.27 5.70
C LEU A 117 6.60 1.58 5.29
N ALA A 118 7.19 2.36 4.38
CA ALA A 118 6.58 3.58 3.84
C ALA A 118 5.31 3.27 3.03
N ILE A 119 5.36 2.27 2.15
CA ILE A 119 4.16 1.82 1.40
C ILE A 119 3.09 1.32 2.38
N LYS A 120 3.48 0.55 3.40
CA LYS A 120 2.54 0.04 4.41
C LYS A 120 1.92 1.16 5.25
N ALA A 121 2.65 2.25 5.53
CA ALA A 121 2.11 3.42 6.20
C ALA A 121 1.04 4.12 5.34
N CYS A 122 1.30 4.29 4.04
CA CYS A 122 0.31 4.84 3.10
C CYS A 122 -0.94 3.96 2.97
N ASP A 123 -0.77 2.62 2.87
CA ASP A 123 -1.88 1.67 2.87
C ASP A 123 -2.71 1.80 4.15
N ARG A 124 -2.05 1.85 5.31
CA ARG A 124 -2.76 1.95 6.58
C ARG A 124 -3.49 3.27 6.74
N LEU A 125 -2.87 4.38 6.30
CA LEU A 125 -3.52 5.71 6.27
C LEU A 125 -4.78 5.70 5.41
N ASP A 126 -4.73 5.14 4.20
CA ASP A 126 -5.90 5.03 3.32
C ASP A 126 -7.01 4.18 3.96
N ASN A 127 -6.64 3.05 4.57
CA ASN A 127 -7.59 2.21 5.30
C ASN A 127 -8.25 2.95 6.48
N LEU A 128 -7.53 3.77 7.23
CA LEU A 128 -8.10 4.55 8.34
C LEU A 128 -8.99 5.69 7.82
N LYS A 129 -8.56 6.42 6.78
CA LYS A 129 -9.37 7.46 6.15
C LYS A 129 -10.70 6.92 5.61
N SER A 130 -10.69 5.71 5.06
CA SER A 130 -11.90 5.07 4.55
C SER A 130 -12.92 4.71 5.65
N LEU A 131 -12.50 4.61 6.93
CA LEU A 131 -13.41 4.37 8.04
C LEU A 131 -14.34 5.57 8.32
N MET A 132 -13.93 6.78 7.91
CA MET A 132 -14.74 8.01 8.05
C MET A 132 -15.86 8.08 7.02
N ILE A 133 -15.82 7.25 5.98
CA ILE A 133 -16.79 7.22 4.88
C ILE A 133 -17.92 6.23 5.24
N PRO A 134 -19.20 6.50 4.91
CA PRO A 134 -20.28 5.56 5.13
C PRO A 134 -20.02 4.17 4.54
N GLY A 135 -20.52 3.11 5.19
CA GLY A 135 -20.39 1.72 4.74
C GLY A 135 -19.72 0.78 5.75
N THR A 136 -19.17 1.31 6.86
CA THR A 136 -18.53 0.49 7.90
C THR A 136 -19.24 0.60 9.24
N THR A 137 -19.27 -0.51 10.02
CA THR A 137 -19.82 -0.51 11.38
C THR A 137 -18.84 0.06 12.40
N ILE A 138 -19.37 0.57 13.51
CA ILE A 138 -18.54 1.11 14.62
C ILE A 138 -17.60 0.03 15.18
N GLU A 139 -18.05 -1.22 15.28
CA GLU A 139 -17.23 -2.35 15.73
C GLU A 139 -16.05 -2.58 14.78
N PHE A 140 -16.29 -2.53 13.48
CA PHE A 140 -15.24 -2.66 12.47
C PHE A 140 -14.22 -1.50 12.57
N GLN A 141 -14.71 -0.26 12.72
CA GLN A 141 -13.86 0.92 12.91
C GLN A 141 -12.98 0.78 14.14
N LYS A 142 -13.56 0.45 15.32
CA LYS A 142 -12.82 0.23 16.57
C LYS A 142 -11.77 -0.87 16.43
N LYS A 143 -12.10 -1.98 15.75
CA LYS A 143 -11.16 -3.07 15.47
C LYS A 143 -9.98 -2.57 14.63
N GLN A 144 -10.23 -1.81 13.57
CA GLN A 144 -9.18 -1.30 12.69
C GLN A 144 -8.24 -0.31 13.42
N VAL A 145 -8.79 0.60 14.23
CA VAL A 145 -8.03 1.53 15.05
C VAL A 145 -7.16 0.79 16.08
N LYS A 146 -7.74 -0.18 16.80
CA LYS A 146 -7.02 -1.01 17.76
C LYS A 146 -5.86 -1.75 17.10
N GLU A 147 -6.13 -2.41 15.98
CA GLU A 147 -5.11 -3.14 15.23
C GLU A 147 -3.99 -2.22 14.74
N THR A 148 -4.30 -1.00 14.31
CA THR A 148 -3.29 -0.02 13.90
C THR A 148 -2.38 0.34 15.06
N LYS A 149 -2.95 0.66 16.22
CA LYS A 149 -2.18 1.04 17.42
C LYS A 149 -1.27 -0.10 17.90
N GLU A 150 -1.79 -1.32 17.94
CA GLU A 150 -1.06 -2.46 18.52
C GLU A 150 0.00 -3.05 17.59
N LYS A 151 -0.28 -3.09 16.27
CA LYS A 151 0.57 -3.82 15.32
C LYS A 151 1.39 -2.91 14.40
N TYR A 152 0.85 -1.76 14.00
CA TYR A 152 1.47 -0.94 12.96
C TYR A 152 2.22 0.28 13.51
N PHE A 153 1.81 0.88 14.61
CA PHE A 153 2.56 2.00 15.20
C PHE A 153 4.02 1.67 15.51
N PRO A 154 4.37 0.49 16.07
CA PRO A 154 5.78 0.14 16.23
C PRO A 154 6.58 0.12 14.93
N LEU A 155 5.94 -0.29 13.81
CA LEU A 155 6.55 -0.26 12.47
C LEU A 155 6.77 1.18 11.98
N PHE A 156 5.82 2.07 12.24
CA PHE A 156 5.92 3.48 11.83
C PHE A 156 6.93 4.25 12.68
N ASP A 157 7.06 3.94 13.97
CA ASP A 157 8.15 4.46 14.81
C ASP A 157 9.53 4.05 14.28
N ARG A 158 9.62 2.83 13.73
CA ARG A 158 10.83 2.35 13.09
C ARG A 158 11.08 3.04 11.74
N LEU A 159 10.05 3.21 10.93
CA LEU A 159 10.12 3.95 9.67
C LEU A 159 10.66 5.37 9.88
N CYS A 160 10.21 6.08 10.92
CA CYS A 160 10.73 7.41 11.28
C CYS A 160 12.23 7.42 11.58
N LYS A 161 12.79 6.30 12.05
CA LYS A 161 14.21 6.17 12.34
C LYS A 161 15.04 5.77 11.11
N GLU A 162 14.52 4.85 10.30
CA GLU A 162 15.22 4.18 9.21
C GLU A 162 15.11 4.92 7.86
N CYS A 163 14.04 5.72 7.64
CA CYS A 163 13.89 6.44 6.38
C CYS A 163 14.99 7.50 6.18
N PRO A 164 15.32 7.84 4.91
CA PRO A 164 16.27 8.90 4.59
C PRO A 164 15.91 10.23 5.25
N LYS A 165 16.92 11.00 5.66
CA LYS A 165 16.72 12.25 6.43
C LYS A 165 15.77 13.24 5.76
N HIS A 166 15.79 13.34 4.43
CA HIS A 166 14.96 14.28 3.67
C HIS A 166 13.46 13.89 3.64
N HIS A 167 13.11 12.64 3.99
CA HIS A 167 11.70 12.21 4.10
C HIS A 167 11.17 12.22 5.55
N LYS A 168 12.03 12.43 6.57
CA LYS A 168 11.65 12.26 7.97
C LYS A 168 10.44 13.10 8.39
N ASN A 169 10.38 14.37 8.00
CA ASN A 169 9.28 15.24 8.38
C ASN A 169 7.93 14.74 7.83
N ASN A 170 7.93 14.26 6.59
CA ASN A 170 6.72 13.74 5.95
C ASN A 170 6.30 12.38 6.55
N VAL A 171 7.28 11.56 6.93
CA VAL A 171 7.01 10.28 7.60
C VAL A 171 6.45 10.50 9.01
N VAL A 172 6.97 11.47 9.77
CA VAL A 172 6.41 11.83 11.08
C VAL A 172 4.97 12.33 10.91
N PHE A 173 4.70 13.16 9.90
CA PHE A 173 3.35 13.61 9.61
C PHE A 173 2.38 12.44 9.38
N ILE A 174 2.72 11.49 8.51
CA ILE A 174 1.83 10.33 8.21
C ILE A 174 1.62 9.41 9.43
N ARG A 175 2.58 9.36 10.36
CA ARG A 175 2.46 8.61 11.62
C ARG A 175 1.46 9.26 12.58
N ASP A 176 1.40 10.58 12.58
CA ASP A 176 0.60 11.35 13.52
C ASP A 176 -0.85 11.58 13.03
N GLU A 177 -1.13 11.42 11.75
CA GLU A 177 -2.46 11.40 11.13
C GLU A 177 -3.25 10.11 11.46
#